data_cfd2851f6c589a4885e2f03c8ca15198
#
_entry.id   cfd2851f6c589a4885e2f03c8ca15198
#
_cell.length_a   1.000
_cell.length_b   1.000
_cell.length_c   1.000
_cell.angle_alpha   90.00
_cell.angle_beta   90.00
_cell.angle_gamma   90.00
#
_symmetry.space_group_name_H-M   'P 1'
#
loop_
_entity.id
_entity.type
_entity.pdbx_description
1 polymer ?
#
loop_
_entity_poly.entity_id
_entity_poly.type
_entity_poly.pdbx_seq_one_letter_code
_entity_poly.pdbx_strand_id
1 'polypeptide(L)'
;SGINPGANVGRSVYHSGTIGACLTARNGGITGVAVSQAVDEGGYMGQGIEEMLRNQKWDSAAEIAALAVGEMCTNLPKEASVLNINVPNMDVSEMKGWAQTTVGTDLMRQMTEVDIEPKIGHEGAYHLNLKWGERITPSSIDNDVGAVANGYVSISWLSRLISQEPPSGSSVESRLDSIFTD
;
A
#
# COMPACT_ATOMS: atom_id res chain seq x y z
N SER A 1 -9.82 -6.33 -5.41
CA SER A 1 -8.50 -6.93 -5.43
C SER A 1 -7.97 -7.11 -4.01
N GLY A 2 -7.39 -8.24 -3.69
CA GLY A 2 -6.93 -8.59 -2.33
C GLY A 2 -7.64 -9.85 -1.83
N ILE A 3 -7.48 -10.21 -0.57
CA ILE A 3 -6.86 -9.48 0.54
C ILE A 3 -5.34 -9.60 0.42
N ASN A 4 -4.63 -8.47 0.42
CA ASN A 4 -3.18 -8.43 0.36
C ASN A 4 -2.57 -8.58 1.76
N PRO A 5 -1.62 -9.52 1.97
CA PRO A 5 -0.84 -9.56 3.21
C PRO A 5 0.16 -8.39 3.24
N GLY A 6 -0.03 -7.50 4.19
CA GLY A 6 0.71 -6.25 4.32
C GLY A 6 -0.14 -5.05 3.90
N ALA A 7 -0.22 -4.05 4.76
CA ALA A 7 -0.96 -2.83 4.49
C ALA A 7 -0.32 -2.05 3.32
N ASN A 8 -1.17 -1.64 2.38
CA ASN A 8 -0.79 -0.78 1.26
C ASN A 8 -1.08 0.69 1.63
N VAL A 9 -0.20 1.24 2.45
CA VAL A 9 -0.29 2.60 3.03
C VAL A 9 0.96 3.42 2.73
N GLY A 10 0.85 4.73 2.75
CA GLY A 10 1.95 5.64 2.50
C GLY A 10 2.63 5.34 1.16
N ARG A 11 3.95 5.31 1.16
CA ARG A 11 4.74 5.08 -0.07
C ARG A 11 4.52 3.70 -0.70
N SER A 12 4.05 2.69 0.06
CA SER A 12 3.78 1.35 -0.49
C SER A 12 2.64 1.32 -1.51
N VAL A 13 1.77 2.33 -1.50
CA VAL A 13 0.70 2.52 -2.50
C VAL A 13 1.25 2.47 -3.92
N TYR A 14 2.42 3.07 -4.16
CA TYR A 14 3.04 3.16 -5.49
C TYR A 14 3.58 1.83 -6.02
N HIS A 15 3.82 0.86 -5.15
CA HIS A 15 4.42 -0.43 -5.49
C HIS A 15 3.42 -1.58 -5.39
N SER A 16 2.18 -1.29 -5.03
CA SER A 16 1.15 -2.29 -4.78
C SER A 16 0.51 -2.82 -6.06
N GLY A 17 0.65 -4.12 -6.33
CA GLY A 17 -0.10 -4.80 -7.38
C GLY A 17 -1.61 -4.81 -7.11
N THR A 18 -2.01 -4.88 -5.83
CA THR A 18 -3.41 -4.85 -5.39
C THR A 18 -4.07 -3.52 -5.77
N ILE A 19 -3.40 -2.40 -5.50
CA ILE A 19 -3.86 -1.07 -5.90
C ILE A 19 -3.77 -0.88 -7.41
N GLY A 20 -2.68 -1.36 -8.05
CA GLY A 20 -2.49 -1.29 -9.49
C GLY A 20 -3.62 -1.95 -10.28
N ALA A 21 -4.12 -3.10 -9.81
CA ALA A 21 -5.28 -3.76 -10.42
C ALA A 21 -6.54 -2.88 -10.34
N CYS A 22 -6.79 -2.22 -9.21
CA CYS A 22 -7.93 -1.31 -9.03
C CYS A 22 -7.80 -0.03 -9.87
N LEU A 23 -6.59 0.52 -9.98
CA LEU A 23 -6.32 1.67 -10.86
C LEU A 23 -6.53 1.30 -12.33
N THR A 24 -6.16 0.08 -12.73
CA THR A 24 -6.43 -0.43 -14.08
C THR A 24 -7.92 -0.57 -14.35
N ALA A 25 -8.68 -1.14 -13.42
CA ALA A 25 -10.15 -1.23 -13.50
C ALA A 25 -10.78 0.16 -13.63
N ARG A 26 -10.38 1.09 -12.78
CA ARG A 26 -10.84 2.48 -12.81
C ARG A 26 -10.56 3.15 -14.16
N ASN A 27 -9.38 2.92 -14.74
CA ASN A 27 -9.02 3.44 -16.05
C ASN A 27 -9.94 2.91 -17.16
N GLY A 28 -10.47 1.70 -16.98
CA GLY A 28 -11.52 1.10 -17.82
C GLY A 28 -12.96 1.52 -17.45
N GLY A 29 -13.16 2.48 -16.56
CA GLY A 29 -14.48 2.96 -16.15
C GLY A 29 -15.16 2.11 -15.06
N ILE A 30 -14.43 1.22 -14.39
CA ILE A 30 -14.95 0.32 -13.35
C ILE A 30 -14.38 0.73 -11.99
N THR A 31 -15.25 0.94 -11.01
CA THR A 31 -14.82 1.19 -9.63
C THR A 31 -14.13 -0.04 -9.04
N GLY A 32 -12.94 0.17 -8.49
CA GLY A 32 -12.12 -0.86 -7.87
C GLY A 32 -12.08 -0.74 -6.34
N VAL A 33 -12.01 -1.88 -5.65
CA VAL A 33 -11.76 -1.95 -4.21
C VAL A 33 -10.50 -2.75 -3.95
N ALA A 34 -9.50 -2.10 -3.36
CA ALA A 34 -8.27 -2.72 -2.90
C ALA A 34 -8.38 -2.99 -1.40
N VAL A 35 -8.16 -4.23 -0.99
CA VAL A 35 -8.23 -4.64 0.42
C VAL A 35 -6.88 -5.20 0.83
N SER A 36 -6.33 -4.67 1.91
CA SER A 36 -5.06 -5.09 2.47
C SER A 36 -5.16 -5.22 3.99
N GLN A 37 -4.44 -6.17 4.55
CA GLN A 37 -4.35 -6.34 5.99
C GLN A 37 -2.91 -6.15 6.46
N ALA A 38 -2.72 -5.39 7.53
CA ALA A 38 -1.42 -5.25 8.17
C ALA A 38 -0.87 -6.63 8.55
N VAL A 39 0.44 -6.76 8.60
CA VAL A 39 1.12 -7.98 9.06
C VAL A 39 1.82 -7.69 10.39
N ASP A 40 1.98 -8.74 11.19
CA ASP A 40 2.71 -8.66 12.45
C ASP A 40 4.20 -8.37 12.23
N GLU A 41 4.89 -8.02 13.30
CA GLU A 41 6.32 -7.68 13.24
C GLU A 41 7.19 -8.78 12.66
N GLY A 42 6.82 -10.05 12.86
CA GLY A 42 7.50 -11.21 12.27
C GLY A 42 7.61 -11.13 10.75
N GLY A 43 6.55 -10.70 10.06
CA GLY A 43 6.52 -10.52 8.61
C GLY A 43 7.50 -9.47 8.08
N TYR A 44 7.97 -8.57 8.91
CA TYR A 44 8.96 -7.54 8.55
C TYR A 44 10.42 -7.96 8.72
N MET A 45 10.66 -9.10 9.37
CA MET A 45 12.00 -9.60 9.68
C MET A 45 12.63 -10.45 8.56
N GLY A 46 12.07 -10.45 7.35
CA GLY A 46 12.55 -11.28 6.25
C GLY A 46 12.22 -12.76 6.41
N GLN A 47 11.35 -13.10 7.34
CA GLN A 47 10.84 -14.45 7.51
C GLN A 47 9.95 -14.81 6.31
N GLY A 48 9.89 -16.09 5.97
CA GLY A 48 9.15 -16.57 4.81
C GLY A 48 7.67 -16.18 4.84
N ILE A 49 7.05 -16.13 3.66
CA ILE A 49 5.62 -15.78 3.50
C ILE A 49 4.72 -16.62 4.41
N GLU A 50 5.02 -17.89 4.61
CA GLU A 50 4.23 -18.79 5.48
C GLU A 50 4.19 -18.33 6.93
N GLU A 51 5.28 -17.81 7.46
CA GLU A 51 5.35 -17.32 8.83
C GLU A 51 4.61 -15.99 8.98
N MET A 52 4.73 -15.12 7.99
CA MET A 52 4.00 -13.86 7.91
C MET A 52 2.48 -14.08 7.88
N LEU A 53 2.02 -15.16 7.23
CA LEU A 53 0.59 -15.46 7.07
C LEU A 53 -0.01 -16.25 8.24
N ARG A 54 0.81 -16.79 9.16
CA ARG A 54 0.36 -17.72 10.21
C ARG A 54 -0.65 -17.11 11.19
N ASN A 55 -0.49 -15.83 11.50
CA ASN A 55 -1.31 -15.13 12.51
C ASN A 55 -2.23 -14.07 11.89
N GLN A 56 -2.49 -14.17 10.59
CA GLN A 56 -3.35 -13.20 9.92
C GLN A 56 -4.82 -13.39 10.27
N LYS A 57 -5.47 -12.29 10.62
CA LYS A 57 -6.90 -12.21 10.95
C LYS A 57 -7.73 -11.98 9.68
N TRP A 58 -7.63 -12.88 8.72
CA TRP A 58 -8.31 -12.76 7.42
C TRP A 58 -9.81 -12.51 7.52
N ASP A 59 -10.46 -13.12 8.52
CA ASP A 59 -11.90 -12.96 8.73
C ASP A 59 -12.26 -11.51 9.05
N SER A 60 -11.43 -10.80 9.82
CA SER A 60 -11.63 -9.38 10.11
C SER A 60 -11.54 -8.50 8.86
N ALA A 61 -10.54 -8.75 8.01
CA ALA A 61 -10.42 -8.03 6.75
C ALA A 61 -11.55 -8.38 5.78
N ALA A 62 -11.99 -9.63 5.74
CA ALA A 62 -13.10 -10.08 4.91
C ALA A 62 -14.42 -9.45 5.36
N GLU A 63 -14.69 -9.36 6.66
CA GLU A 63 -15.88 -8.73 7.22
C GLU A 63 -15.96 -7.24 6.84
N ILE A 64 -14.88 -6.49 7.08
CA ILE A 64 -14.82 -5.07 6.71
C ILE A 64 -14.99 -4.88 5.19
N ALA A 65 -14.32 -5.71 4.39
CA ALA A 65 -14.43 -5.63 2.94
C ALA A 65 -15.85 -5.95 2.46
N ALA A 66 -16.50 -6.97 3.03
CA ALA A 66 -17.86 -7.36 2.66
C ALA A 66 -18.87 -6.24 2.94
N LEU A 67 -18.76 -5.54 4.07
CA LEU A 67 -19.60 -4.39 4.40
C LEU A 67 -19.39 -3.26 3.38
N ALA A 68 -18.14 -2.89 3.09
CA ALA A 68 -17.84 -1.81 2.15
C ALA A 68 -18.28 -2.14 0.72
N VAL A 69 -18.00 -3.35 0.24
CA VAL A 69 -18.37 -3.80 -1.11
C VAL A 69 -19.89 -3.95 -1.23
N GLY A 70 -20.56 -4.49 -0.21
CA GLY A 70 -22.01 -4.61 -0.17
C GLY A 70 -22.70 -3.26 -0.32
N GLU A 71 -22.25 -2.24 0.40
CA GLU A 71 -22.77 -0.88 0.28
C GLU A 71 -22.47 -0.29 -1.11
N MET A 72 -21.27 -0.48 -1.63
CA MET A 72 -20.90 0.01 -2.95
C MET A 72 -21.69 -0.66 -4.08
N CYS A 73 -22.06 -1.93 -3.95
CA CYS A 73 -22.91 -2.61 -4.93
C CYS A 73 -24.32 -2.02 -4.99
N THR A 74 -24.78 -1.47 -3.87
CA THR A 74 -26.11 -0.83 -3.77
C THR A 74 -26.05 0.63 -4.19
N ASN A 75 -24.96 1.32 -3.86
CA ASN A 75 -24.75 2.75 -4.06
C ASN A 75 -23.41 3.02 -4.75
N LEU A 76 -23.30 2.64 -6.02
CA LEU A 76 -22.07 2.86 -6.79
C LEU A 76 -21.77 4.36 -6.93
N PRO A 77 -20.49 4.76 -6.78
CA PRO A 77 -20.06 6.11 -7.14
C PRO A 77 -20.44 6.46 -8.59
N LYS A 78 -20.84 7.70 -8.83
CA LYS A 78 -21.18 8.18 -10.19
C LYS A 78 -20.01 8.11 -11.15
N GLU A 79 -18.80 8.26 -10.63
CA GLU A 79 -17.58 8.16 -11.39
C GLU A 79 -16.75 6.98 -10.88
N ALA A 80 -16.08 6.27 -11.80
CA ALA A 80 -15.21 5.18 -11.45
C ALA A 80 -14.10 5.68 -10.49
N SER A 81 -13.95 5.00 -9.37
CA SER A 81 -13.07 5.38 -8.28
C SER A 81 -12.28 4.17 -7.76
N VAL A 82 -11.27 4.39 -6.96
CA VAL A 82 -10.57 3.34 -6.24
C VAL A 82 -10.75 3.55 -4.76
N LEU A 83 -11.34 2.58 -4.09
CA LEU A 83 -11.40 2.51 -2.64
C LEU A 83 -10.25 1.64 -2.14
N ASN A 84 -9.36 2.21 -1.33
CA ASN A 84 -8.27 1.50 -0.68
C ASN A 84 -8.59 1.30 0.80
N ILE A 85 -8.75 0.05 1.21
CA ILE A 85 -9.09 -0.38 2.56
C ILE A 85 -7.86 -1.05 3.15
N ASN A 86 -7.37 -0.52 4.27
CA ASN A 86 -6.30 -1.15 5.03
C ASN A 86 -6.79 -1.49 6.43
N VAL A 87 -6.72 -2.76 6.79
CA VAL A 87 -7.25 -3.31 8.04
C VAL A 87 -6.09 -3.67 8.97
N PRO A 88 -6.09 -3.25 10.24
CA PRO A 88 -5.14 -3.73 11.24
C PRO A 88 -5.23 -5.25 11.42
N ASN A 89 -4.11 -5.91 11.78
CA ASN A 89 -4.10 -7.35 12.04
C ASN A 89 -4.59 -7.65 13.47
N MET A 90 -5.87 -7.50 13.70
CA MET A 90 -6.55 -7.74 14.99
C MET A 90 -8.01 -8.11 14.76
N ASP A 91 -8.67 -8.63 15.79
CA ASP A 91 -10.10 -8.92 15.71
C ASP A 91 -10.92 -7.63 15.61
N VAL A 92 -12.03 -7.64 14.88
CA VAL A 92 -12.86 -6.43 14.65
C VAL A 92 -13.25 -5.76 15.97
N SER A 93 -13.55 -6.56 17.00
CA SER A 93 -13.92 -6.07 18.33
C SER A 93 -12.80 -5.32 19.07
N GLU A 94 -11.55 -5.51 18.65
CA GLU A 94 -10.37 -4.86 19.24
C GLU A 94 -10.00 -3.57 18.46
N MET A 95 -10.55 -3.39 17.26
CA MET A 95 -10.31 -2.19 16.46
C MET A 95 -10.96 -0.98 17.11
N LYS A 96 -10.29 0.16 17.02
CA LYS A 96 -10.80 1.42 17.59
C LYS A 96 -11.84 2.12 16.71
N GLY A 97 -12.15 1.53 15.54
CA GLY A 97 -13.05 2.09 14.56
C GLY A 97 -12.39 2.25 13.20
N TRP A 98 -12.89 3.16 12.40
CA TRP A 98 -12.35 3.48 11.08
C TRP A 98 -12.07 4.98 10.94
N ALA A 99 -11.21 5.32 10.00
CA ALA A 99 -10.89 6.70 9.65
C ALA A 99 -10.87 6.88 8.13
N GLN A 100 -11.44 7.98 7.66
CA GLN A 100 -11.21 8.45 6.31
C GLN A 100 -9.82 9.10 6.29
N THR A 101 -8.94 8.60 5.43
CA THR A 101 -7.53 8.95 5.45
C THR A 101 -7.04 9.48 4.11
N THR A 102 -5.97 10.25 4.16
CA THR A 102 -5.13 10.55 2.99
C THR A 102 -3.96 9.57 2.91
N VAL A 103 -3.38 9.41 1.72
CA VAL A 103 -2.15 8.64 1.56
C VAL A 103 -0.99 9.40 2.21
N GLY A 104 -0.37 8.78 3.21
CA GLY A 104 0.76 9.36 3.93
C GLY A 104 2.04 9.37 3.10
N THR A 105 3.00 10.16 3.53
CA THR A 105 4.36 10.19 2.95
C THR A 105 5.32 9.29 3.72
N ASP A 106 4.90 8.80 4.88
CA ASP A 106 5.73 8.01 5.77
C ASP A 106 5.81 6.55 5.31
N LEU A 107 6.84 5.88 5.76
CA LEU A 107 6.98 4.43 5.69
C LEU A 107 6.73 3.87 7.08
N MET A 108 6.01 2.77 7.19
CA MET A 108 5.88 2.04 8.46
C MET A 108 7.25 1.54 8.96
N ARG A 109 8.13 1.20 8.03
CA ARG A 109 9.55 0.86 8.26
C ARG A 109 10.38 1.28 7.05
N GLN A 110 11.63 1.60 7.30
CA GLN A 110 12.60 1.88 6.26
C GLN A 110 13.58 0.71 6.17
N MET A 111 13.87 0.25 4.95
CA MET A 111 14.99 -0.66 4.72
C MET A 111 16.29 0.11 4.96
N THR A 112 17.14 -0.42 5.86
CA THR A 112 18.38 0.24 6.27
C THR A 112 19.61 -0.32 5.59
N GLU A 113 19.62 -1.63 5.35
CA GLU A 113 20.75 -2.33 4.73
C GLU A 113 20.28 -3.49 3.87
N VAL A 114 21.10 -3.86 2.91
CA VAL A 114 20.92 -5.06 2.10
C VAL A 114 22.23 -5.84 2.10
N ASP A 115 22.22 -7.05 2.65
CA ASP A 115 23.33 -7.98 2.52
C ASP A 115 23.10 -8.89 1.31
N ILE A 116 24.16 -9.10 0.55
CA ILE A 116 24.14 -9.96 -0.64
C ILE A 116 25.08 -11.13 -0.39
N GLU A 117 24.55 -12.33 -0.33
CA GLU A 117 25.31 -13.55 -0.10
C GLU A 117 25.18 -14.51 -1.30
N PRO A 118 26.31 -15.12 -1.76
CA PRO A 118 26.23 -16.12 -2.83
C PRO A 118 25.32 -17.28 -2.44
N LYS A 119 24.43 -17.67 -3.35
CA LYS A 119 23.57 -18.84 -3.15
C LYS A 119 24.34 -20.13 -3.40
N ILE A 120 24.55 -20.91 -2.34
CA ILE A 120 25.31 -22.18 -2.40
C ILE A 120 24.67 -23.13 -3.44
N GLY A 121 25.48 -23.67 -4.36
CA GLY A 121 25.04 -24.59 -5.40
C GLY A 121 24.38 -23.93 -6.62
N HIS A 122 24.36 -22.59 -6.71
CA HIS A 122 23.79 -21.86 -7.84
C HIS A 122 24.76 -20.76 -8.29
N GLU A 123 25.61 -21.04 -9.29
CA GLU A 123 26.58 -20.09 -9.82
C GLU A 123 25.87 -18.84 -10.36
N GLY A 124 26.35 -17.65 -9.96
CA GLY A 124 25.80 -16.36 -10.36
C GLY A 124 24.48 -15.96 -9.66
N ALA A 125 23.95 -16.79 -8.74
CA ALA A 125 22.78 -16.44 -7.94
C ALA A 125 23.16 -15.99 -6.52
N TYR A 126 22.36 -15.09 -5.95
CA TYR A 126 22.61 -14.51 -4.64
C TYR A 126 21.33 -14.49 -3.80
N HIS A 127 21.47 -14.60 -2.50
CA HIS A 127 20.45 -14.25 -1.53
C HIS A 127 20.54 -12.76 -1.21
N LEU A 128 19.40 -12.10 -1.15
CA LEU A 128 19.26 -10.73 -0.67
C LEU A 128 18.64 -10.77 0.72
N ASN A 129 19.42 -10.38 1.73
CA ASN A 129 18.95 -10.27 3.10
C ASN A 129 18.67 -8.80 3.40
N LEU A 130 17.39 -8.46 3.53
CA LEU A 130 16.93 -7.10 3.79
C LEU A 130 16.90 -6.84 5.29
N LYS A 131 17.60 -5.80 5.76
CA LYS A 131 17.52 -5.32 7.14
C LYS A 131 16.57 -4.12 7.22
N TRP A 132 15.65 -4.21 8.15
CA TRP A 132 14.64 -3.19 8.38
C TRP A 132 14.93 -2.43 9.67
N GLY A 133 14.79 -1.11 9.62
CA GLY A 133 14.90 -0.24 10.78
C GLY A 133 13.74 -0.39 11.75
N GLU A 134 13.75 0.43 12.80
CA GLU A 134 12.66 0.47 13.77
C GLU A 134 11.34 0.88 13.13
N ARG A 135 10.24 0.42 13.70
CA ARG A 135 8.90 0.81 13.27
C ARG A 135 8.66 2.27 13.65
N ILE A 136 8.32 3.07 12.66
CA ILE A 136 7.85 4.44 12.88
C ILE A 136 6.34 4.37 13.11
N THR A 137 5.87 4.85 14.26
CA THR A 137 4.44 4.95 14.55
C THR A 137 4.03 6.41 14.42
N PRO A 138 3.39 6.82 13.33
CA PRO A 138 2.88 8.17 13.17
C PRO A 138 1.82 8.47 14.24
N SER A 139 1.79 9.70 14.75
CA SER A 139 0.83 10.11 15.79
C SER A 139 -0.56 10.41 15.23
N SER A 140 -0.67 10.85 13.99
CA SER A 140 -1.94 11.25 13.38
C SER A 140 -2.65 10.08 12.71
N ILE A 141 -3.95 9.98 12.94
CA ILE A 141 -4.85 9.02 12.26
C ILE A 141 -5.44 9.60 10.96
N ASP A 142 -5.07 10.82 10.56
CA ASP A 142 -5.58 11.47 9.35
C ASP A 142 -4.94 10.91 8.08
N ASN A 143 -3.82 10.19 8.22
CA ASN A 143 -3.20 9.46 7.14
C ASN A 143 -3.31 7.94 7.36
N ASP A 144 -3.20 7.21 6.25
CA ASP A 144 -3.39 5.76 6.20
C ASP A 144 -2.38 4.99 7.08
N VAL A 145 -1.11 5.41 7.10
CA VAL A 145 -0.06 4.79 7.93
C VAL A 145 -0.39 4.93 9.41
N GLY A 146 -0.75 6.15 9.84
CA GLY A 146 -1.06 6.45 11.23
C GLY A 146 -2.36 5.76 11.68
N ALA A 147 -3.40 5.73 10.85
CA ALA A 147 -4.66 5.07 11.16
C ALA A 147 -4.42 3.57 11.46
N VAL A 148 -3.78 2.85 10.54
CA VAL A 148 -3.51 1.41 10.70
C VAL A 148 -2.60 1.14 11.90
N ALA A 149 -1.53 1.95 12.07
CA ALA A 149 -0.60 1.79 13.17
C ALA A 149 -1.25 1.99 14.56
N ASN A 150 -2.30 2.80 14.62
CA ASN A 150 -3.05 3.06 15.84
C ASN A 150 -4.29 2.17 16.04
N GLY A 151 -4.52 1.17 15.18
CA GLY A 151 -5.60 0.20 15.31
C GLY A 151 -6.94 0.65 14.71
N TYR A 152 -6.91 1.58 13.76
CA TYR A 152 -8.08 2.00 12.98
C TYR A 152 -8.05 1.38 11.58
N VAL A 153 -9.22 1.01 11.06
CA VAL A 153 -9.37 0.71 9.63
C VAL A 153 -9.17 2.00 8.84
N SER A 154 -8.23 1.99 7.91
CA SER A 154 -7.99 3.14 7.03
C SER A 154 -8.79 3.00 5.74
N ILE A 155 -9.52 4.03 5.40
CA ILE A 155 -10.31 4.16 4.17
C ILE A 155 -9.82 5.35 3.37
N SER A 156 -9.18 5.10 2.23
CA SER A 156 -8.70 6.14 1.33
C SER A 156 -9.32 6.03 -0.05
N TRP A 157 -9.73 7.14 -0.63
CA TRP A 157 -10.17 7.20 -2.02
C TRP A 157 -9.00 7.65 -2.89
N LEU A 158 -8.60 6.81 -3.86
CA LEU A 158 -7.46 7.09 -4.71
C LEU A 158 -7.93 7.63 -6.08
N SER A 159 -7.32 8.73 -6.48
CA SER A 159 -7.50 9.27 -7.82
C SER A 159 -6.49 8.66 -8.81
N ARG A 160 -6.69 8.95 -10.09
CA ARG A 160 -5.69 8.65 -11.13
C ARG A 160 -4.41 9.47 -10.91
N LEU A 161 -3.29 8.96 -11.42
CA LEU A 161 -2.08 9.76 -11.58
C LEU A 161 -2.37 10.93 -12.53
N ILE A 162 -1.92 12.11 -12.16
CA ILE A 162 -2.03 13.33 -12.97
C ILE A 162 -0.63 13.85 -13.24
N SER A 163 -0.47 14.51 -14.38
CA SER A 163 0.75 15.26 -14.67
C SER A 163 0.85 16.46 -13.74
N GLN A 164 2.06 16.89 -13.49
CA GLN A 164 2.36 18.14 -12.81
C GLN A 164 3.27 19.00 -13.68
N GLU A 165 3.34 20.28 -13.37
CA GLU A 165 4.32 21.16 -13.97
C GLU A 165 5.75 20.72 -13.66
N PRO A 166 6.71 20.97 -14.56
CA PRO A 166 8.11 20.67 -14.29
C PRO A 166 8.57 21.31 -12.97
N PRO A 167 9.38 20.59 -12.17
CA PRO A 167 9.91 21.17 -10.95
C PRO A 167 10.83 22.36 -11.27
N SER A 168 10.83 23.36 -10.39
CA SER A 168 11.70 24.54 -10.54
C SER A 168 13.17 24.10 -10.66
N GLY A 169 13.87 24.64 -11.67
CA GLY A 169 15.25 24.29 -11.97
C GLY A 169 15.42 23.08 -12.90
N SER A 170 14.31 22.51 -13.41
CA SER A 170 14.41 21.54 -14.52
C SER A 170 15.07 22.19 -15.72
N SER A 171 15.99 21.49 -16.34
CA SER A 171 16.63 21.89 -17.61
C SER A 171 16.36 20.89 -18.73
N VAL A 172 15.48 19.92 -18.47
CA VAL A 172 15.17 18.85 -19.42
C VAL A 172 14.50 19.43 -20.66
N GLU A 173 13.54 20.32 -20.47
CA GLU A 173 12.77 20.95 -21.54
C GLU A 173 13.70 21.74 -22.47
N SER A 174 14.53 22.62 -21.91
CA SER A 174 15.49 23.41 -22.70
C SER A 174 16.53 22.54 -23.39
N ARG A 175 16.91 21.42 -22.80
CA ARG A 175 17.83 20.46 -23.44
C ARG A 175 17.17 19.74 -24.62
N LEU A 176 15.90 19.35 -24.46
CA LEU A 176 15.14 18.75 -25.56
C LEU A 176 14.93 19.75 -26.70
N ASP A 177 14.55 20.98 -26.39
CA ASP A 177 14.37 22.03 -27.38
C ASP A 177 15.63 22.20 -28.22
N SER A 178 16.82 22.13 -27.61
CA SER A 178 18.10 22.26 -28.34
C SER A 178 18.38 21.12 -29.34
N ILE A 179 17.62 20.05 -29.34
CA ILE A 179 17.74 18.93 -30.29
C ILE A 179 16.81 19.14 -31.49
N PHE A 180 15.73 19.89 -31.31
CA PHE A 180 14.67 20.03 -32.31
C PHE A 180 14.59 21.43 -32.93
N THR A 181 15.36 22.39 -32.42
CA THR A 181 15.54 23.70 -33.04
C THR A 181 16.79 23.67 -33.95
N ASP A 182 16.57 23.48 -35.25
CA ASP A 182 17.54 23.82 -36.31
C ASP A 182 17.57 25.31 -36.55
#